data_e0fad9449fcc506c79326eb71c3f91b3
#
_entry.id   e0fad9449fcc506c79326eb71c3f91b3
#
_cell.length_a   1.000
_cell.length_b   1.000
_cell.length_c   1.000
_cell.angle_alpha   90.00
_cell.angle_beta   90.00
_cell.angle_gamma   90.00
#
_symmetry.space_group_name_H-M   'P 1'
#
loop_
_entity.id
_entity.type
_entity.pdbx_description
1 polymer ?
#
loop_
_entity_poly.entity_id
_entity_poly.type
_entity_poly.pdbx_seq_one_letter_code
_entity_poly.pdbx_strand_id
1 'polypeptide(L)'
;MDIKEILIITLQLFLSLILGFAIGYERKVRFKEAGIRTHAIVCLGSCIYMIVSKSFAGSADSARVAAQIVSGIGFIGAGMIFNHKQVVYGLTTAAGIWATAAIGMLVGAEMWEISIIASALLIIFQFVLHLPIKLFKTKYVLKLNVVFEVNDGSEKEHIKQLFNITRFTKINAKKENGKIIYSALIKTKQEFTDKDIFNALNDNSYILSITREDEEF
;
A
#
# COMPACT_ATOMS: atom_id res chain seq x y z
N MET A 1 12.85 -11.28 41.32
CA MET A 1 13.58 -10.71 40.16
C MET A 1 14.85 -10.07 40.68
N ASP A 2 16.00 -10.50 40.19
CA ASP A 2 17.29 -9.87 40.51
C ASP A 2 17.42 -8.53 39.76
N ILE A 3 18.25 -7.61 40.32
CA ILE A 3 18.50 -6.28 39.67
C ILE A 3 19.01 -6.46 38.24
N LYS A 4 19.80 -7.50 37.97
CA LYS A 4 20.25 -7.82 36.60
C LYS A 4 19.12 -8.17 35.66
N GLU A 5 18.14 -8.95 36.10
CA GLU A 5 16.95 -9.29 35.29
C GLU A 5 16.13 -8.06 34.96
N ILE A 6 15.93 -7.16 35.95
CA ILE A 6 15.23 -5.91 35.75
C ILE A 6 15.94 -5.05 34.70
N LEU A 7 17.27 -4.97 34.75
CA LEU A 7 18.07 -4.21 33.79
C LEU A 7 17.96 -4.81 32.39
N ILE A 8 18.05 -6.13 32.23
CA ILE A 8 17.90 -6.81 30.93
C ILE A 8 16.51 -6.52 30.31
N ILE A 9 15.46 -6.71 31.11
CA ILE A 9 14.08 -6.44 30.65
C ILE A 9 13.94 -4.97 30.23
N THR A 10 14.48 -4.05 31.01
CA THR A 10 14.44 -2.62 30.69
C THR A 10 15.13 -2.35 29.36
N LEU A 11 16.30 -2.91 29.11
CA LEU A 11 17.03 -2.80 27.86
C LEU A 11 16.24 -3.39 26.67
N GLN A 12 15.59 -4.54 26.86
CA GLN A 12 14.70 -5.13 25.83
C GLN A 12 13.56 -4.19 25.46
N LEU A 13 12.89 -3.60 26.45
CA LEU A 13 11.79 -2.67 26.20
C LEU A 13 12.26 -1.42 25.43
N PHE A 14 13.39 -0.84 25.83
CA PHE A 14 13.98 0.31 25.12
C PHE A 14 14.41 -0.05 23.70
N LEU A 15 15.09 -1.19 23.51
CA LEU A 15 15.52 -1.63 22.20
C LEU A 15 14.33 -1.86 21.26
N SER A 16 13.27 -2.51 21.75
CA SER A 16 12.06 -2.74 20.96
C SER A 16 11.38 -1.43 20.52
N LEU A 17 11.34 -0.42 21.40
CA LEU A 17 10.83 0.92 21.05
C LEU A 17 11.70 1.57 19.97
N ILE A 18 13.02 1.52 20.08
CA ILE A 18 13.95 2.12 19.12
C ILE A 18 13.80 1.45 17.74
N LEU A 19 13.78 0.11 17.70
CA LEU A 19 13.62 -0.62 16.42
C LEU A 19 12.26 -0.37 15.80
N GLY A 20 11.18 -0.40 16.57
CA GLY A 20 9.85 -0.08 16.09
C GLY A 20 9.72 1.38 15.62
N PHE A 21 10.37 2.32 16.33
CA PHE A 21 10.46 3.72 15.91
C PHE A 21 11.18 3.86 14.57
N ALA A 22 12.33 3.21 14.40
CA ALA A 22 13.12 3.30 13.17
C ALA A 22 12.34 2.78 11.94
N ILE A 23 11.66 1.63 12.09
CA ILE A 23 10.79 1.08 11.04
C ILE A 23 9.64 2.04 10.74
N GLY A 24 8.95 2.51 11.79
CA GLY A 24 7.82 3.41 11.65
C GLY A 24 8.19 4.79 11.10
N TYR A 25 9.43 5.25 11.31
CA TYR A 25 9.94 6.48 10.73
C TYR A 25 10.06 6.38 9.20
N GLU A 26 10.60 5.28 8.69
CA GLU A 26 10.65 5.00 7.26
C GLU A 26 9.23 5.00 6.67
N ARG A 27 8.27 4.35 7.34
CA ARG A 27 6.86 4.34 6.93
C ARG A 27 6.23 5.73 6.89
N LYS A 28 6.50 6.56 7.91
CA LYS A 28 6.01 7.95 7.97
C LYS A 28 6.57 8.80 6.82
N VAL A 29 7.86 8.69 6.52
CA VAL A 29 8.49 9.41 5.41
C VAL A 29 7.86 9.03 4.06
N ARG A 30 7.34 7.81 3.95
CA ARG A 30 6.67 7.29 2.75
C ARG A 30 5.16 7.47 2.74
N PHE A 31 4.60 8.27 3.66
CA PHE A 31 3.16 8.55 3.76
C PHE A 31 2.30 7.29 3.84
N LYS A 32 2.80 6.23 4.53
CA LYS A 32 2.03 5.01 4.76
C LYS A 32 1.10 5.17 5.96
N GLU A 33 -0.01 4.43 5.95
CA GLU A 33 -1.11 4.54 6.92
C GLU A 33 -0.65 4.28 8.35
N ALA A 34 0.21 3.27 8.58
CA ALA A 34 0.84 2.99 9.85
C ALA A 34 2.26 3.57 9.90
N GLY A 35 2.47 4.53 10.78
CA GLY A 35 3.74 5.23 10.98
C GLY A 35 4.43 4.87 12.30
N ILE A 36 5.17 5.85 12.85
CA ILE A 36 6.03 5.70 14.02
C ILE A 36 5.29 5.12 15.23
N ARG A 37 4.14 5.72 15.61
CA ARG A 37 3.39 5.32 16.80
C ARG A 37 2.97 3.85 16.73
N THR A 38 2.40 3.46 15.61
CA THR A 38 1.88 2.10 15.39
C THR A 38 3.01 1.07 15.49
N HIS A 39 4.11 1.26 14.74
CA HIS A 39 5.22 0.31 14.73
C HIS A 39 5.94 0.25 16.08
N ALA A 40 6.16 1.38 16.75
CA ALA A 40 6.78 1.40 18.08
C ALA A 40 5.93 0.65 19.11
N ILE A 41 4.60 0.88 19.14
CA ILE A 41 3.71 0.20 20.09
C ILE A 41 3.59 -1.30 19.77
N VAL A 42 3.50 -1.67 18.49
CA VAL A 42 3.44 -3.08 18.08
C VAL A 42 4.72 -3.83 18.44
N CYS A 43 5.88 -3.24 18.20
CA CYS A 43 7.17 -3.82 18.55
C CYS A 43 7.30 -4.01 20.08
N LEU A 44 7.00 -2.96 20.85
CA LEU A 44 7.01 -2.99 22.31
C LEU A 44 6.03 -4.02 22.86
N GLY A 45 4.77 -4.02 22.40
CA GLY A 45 3.75 -4.96 22.86
C GLY A 45 4.14 -6.41 22.59
N SER A 46 4.67 -6.70 21.41
CA SER A 46 5.16 -8.05 21.07
C SER A 46 6.36 -8.46 21.91
N CYS A 47 7.27 -7.52 22.24
CA CYS A 47 8.37 -7.75 23.15
C CYS A 47 7.88 -8.09 24.57
N ILE A 48 6.93 -7.31 25.11
CA ILE A 48 6.33 -7.56 26.42
C ILE A 48 5.69 -8.96 26.48
N TYR A 49 4.84 -9.29 25.50
CA TYR A 49 4.20 -10.61 25.46
C TYR A 49 5.22 -11.75 25.34
N MET A 50 6.32 -11.55 24.61
CA MET A 50 7.37 -12.56 24.50
C MET A 50 8.14 -12.73 25.81
N ILE A 51 8.41 -11.66 26.57
CA ILE A 51 8.99 -11.73 27.92
C ILE A 51 8.08 -12.51 28.87
N VAL A 52 6.76 -12.20 28.83
CA VAL A 52 5.76 -12.94 29.60
C VAL A 52 5.74 -14.41 29.18
N SER A 53 5.78 -14.71 27.88
CA SER A 53 5.84 -16.07 27.35
C SER A 53 7.05 -16.86 27.93
N LYS A 54 8.22 -16.24 28.00
CA LYS A 54 9.43 -16.83 28.58
C LYS A 54 9.31 -17.11 30.09
N SER A 55 8.53 -16.31 30.81
CA SER A 55 8.31 -16.54 32.24
C SER A 55 7.59 -17.88 32.55
N PHE A 56 6.89 -18.44 31.54
CA PHE A 56 6.32 -19.79 31.59
C PHE A 56 7.27 -20.87 31.03
N ALA A 57 8.60 -20.58 30.95
CA ALA A 57 9.57 -21.50 30.39
C ALA A 57 9.58 -22.83 31.17
N GLY A 58 9.62 -23.95 30.44
CA GLY A 58 9.51 -25.30 30.99
C GLY A 58 8.12 -25.92 30.88
N SER A 59 7.10 -25.16 30.46
CA SER A 59 5.77 -25.65 30.12
C SER A 59 5.50 -25.59 28.62
N ALA A 60 4.60 -26.44 28.12
CA ALA A 60 4.11 -26.37 26.75
C ALA A 60 3.42 -25.03 26.46
N ASP A 61 3.14 -24.21 27.47
CA ASP A 61 2.42 -22.95 27.38
C ASP A 61 3.25 -21.78 26.86
N SER A 62 4.61 -21.84 27.02
CA SER A 62 5.48 -20.76 26.50
C SER A 62 5.34 -20.58 24.98
N ALA A 63 5.34 -21.66 24.21
CA ALA A 63 5.14 -21.62 22.76
C ALA A 63 3.73 -21.19 22.37
N ARG A 64 2.73 -21.51 23.19
CA ARG A 64 1.32 -21.14 22.95
C ARG A 64 1.11 -19.63 23.05
N VAL A 65 1.68 -18.98 24.07
CA VAL A 65 1.58 -17.51 24.21
C VAL A 65 2.26 -16.81 23.02
N ALA A 66 3.46 -17.25 22.62
CA ALA A 66 4.15 -16.73 21.47
C ALA A 66 3.34 -16.90 20.17
N ALA A 67 2.69 -18.05 19.97
CA ALA A 67 1.82 -18.31 18.82
C ALA A 67 0.60 -17.37 18.77
N GLN A 68 0.03 -17.01 19.94
CA GLN A 68 -1.09 -16.08 20.02
C GLN A 68 -0.69 -14.64 19.63
N ILE A 69 0.55 -14.22 19.82
CA ILE A 69 1.05 -12.92 19.32
C ILE A 69 0.91 -12.89 17.80
N VAL A 70 1.39 -13.92 17.11
CA VAL A 70 1.35 -14.01 15.63
C VAL A 70 -0.08 -13.96 15.11
N SER A 71 -0.99 -14.69 15.77
CA SER A 71 -2.42 -14.68 15.43
C SER A 71 -3.07 -13.32 15.69
N GLY A 72 -2.82 -12.72 16.86
CA GLY A 72 -3.38 -11.44 17.28
C GLY A 72 -2.97 -10.27 16.38
N ILE A 73 -1.72 -10.24 15.94
CA ILE A 73 -1.24 -9.23 14.98
C ILE A 73 -1.91 -9.40 13.62
N GLY A 74 -2.31 -10.61 13.24
CA GLY A 74 -3.09 -10.85 12.02
C GLY A 74 -4.39 -10.06 12.00
N PHE A 75 -5.08 -9.92 13.13
CA PHE A 75 -6.30 -9.13 13.25
C PHE A 75 -6.04 -7.63 13.05
N ILE A 76 -4.96 -7.09 13.65
CA ILE A 76 -4.56 -5.69 13.45
C ILE A 76 -4.16 -5.46 11.99
N GLY A 77 -3.39 -6.37 11.40
CA GLY A 77 -3.01 -6.31 9.99
C GLY A 77 -4.21 -6.34 9.05
N ALA A 78 -5.18 -7.20 9.31
CA ALA A 78 -6.40 -7.27 8.52
C ALA A 78 -7.21 -5.97 8.59
N GLY A 79 -7.25 -5.31 9.75
CA GLY A 79 -7.90 -4.02 9.95
C GLY A 79 -7.26 -2.87 9.15
N MET A 80 -6.03 -3.04 8.67
CA MET A 80 -5.34 -2.06 7.83
C MET A 80 -5.63 -2.24 6.32
N ILE A 81 -6.28 -3.35 5.93
CA ILE A 81 -6.55 -3.66 4.53
C ILE A 81 -7.97 -3.21 4.20
N PHE A 82 -8.11 -2.33 3.25
CA PHE A 82 -9.41 -1.86 2.78
C PHE A 82 -9.47 -1.83 1.26
N ASN A 83 -10.68 -1.98 0.73
CA ASN A 83 -10.94 -1.95 -0.70
C ASN A 83 -11.63 -0.63 -1.05
N HIS A 84 -11.05 0.13 -1.96
CA HIS A 84 -11.66 1.34 -2.51
C HIS A 84 -11.60 1.30 -4.04
N LYS A 85 -12.76 1.48 -4.71
CA LYS A 85 -12.88 1.47 -6.18
C LYS A 85 -12.17 0.28 -6.87
N GLN A 86 -12.30 -0.94 -6.33
CA GLN A 86 -11.66 -2.18 -6.82
C GLN A 86 -10.13 -2.24 -6.68
N VAL A 87 -9.52 -1.33 -5.91
CA VAL A 87 -8.11 -1.36 -5.54
C VAL A 87 -8.00 -1.71 -4.06
N VAL A 88 -7.11 -2.64 -3.74
CA VAL A 88 -6.84 -3.07 -2.35
C VAL A 88 -5.66 -2.28 -1.81
N TYR A 89 -5.89 -1.54 -0.73
CA TYR A 89 -4.90 -0.73 -0.03
C TYR A 89 -4.46 -1.41 1.27
N GLY A 90 -3.33 -0.98 1.83
CA GLY A 90 -2.86 -1.39 3.14
C GLY A 90 -2.14 -2.74 3.22
N LEU A 91 -2.02 -3.52 2.13
CA LEU A 91 -1.36 -4.83 2.14
C LEU A 91 0.08 -4.77 2.63
N THR A 92 0.89 -3.84 2.09
CA THR A 92 2.29 -3.67 2.50
C THR A 92 2.40 -3.12 3.92
N THR A 93 1.45 -2.29 4.34
CA THR A 93 1.36 -1.77 5.71
C THR A 93 1.05 -2.89 6.69
N ALA A 94 0.09 -3.75 6.38
CA ALA A 94 -0.25 -4.92 7.20
C ALA A 94 0.94 -5.88 7.33
N ALA A 95 1.64 -6.19 6.24
CA ALA A 95 2.86 -7.00 6.25
C ALA A 95 3.98 -6.35 7.08
N GLY A 96 4.13 -5.02 7.00
CA GLY A 96 5.08 -4.26 7.81
C GLY A 96 4.81 -4.34 9.31
N ILE A 97 3.55 -4.22 9.72
CA ILE A 97 3.10 -4.38 11.12
C ILE A 97 3.41 -5.80 11.60
N TRP A 98 3.09 -6.81 10.80
CA TRP A 98 3.35 -8.21 11.12
C TRP A 98 4.85 -8.50 11.32
N ALA A 99 5.70 -8.01 10.41
CA ALA A 99 7.16 -8.13 10.53
C ALA A 99 7.71 -7.37 11.75
N THR A 100 7.17 -6.19 12.07
CA THR A 100 7.56 -5.41 13.25
C THR A 100 7.24 -6.16 14.56
N ALA A 101 6.11 -6.86 14.61
CA ALA A 101 5.77 -7.69 15.76
C ALA A 101 6.78 -8.84 15.94
N ALA A 102 7.17 -9.49 14.84
CA ALA A 102 8.21 -10.53 14.88
C ALA A 102 9.55 -9.99 15.42
N ILE A 103 9.93 -8.77 15.05
CA ILE A 103 11.13 -8.09 15.56
C ILE A 103 11.00 -7.86 17.08
N GLY A 104 9.84 -7.40 17.56
CA GLY A 104 9.57 -7.27 18.99
C GLY A 104 9.69 -8.59 19.74
N MET A 105 9.20 -9.69 19.15
CA MET A 105 9.36 -11.05 19.71
C MET A 105 10.82 -11.46 19.80
N LEU A 106 11.64 -11.17 18.78
CA LEU A 106 13.09 -11.44 18.80
C LEU A 106 13.78 -10.71 19.95
N VAL A 107 13.46 -9.43 20.17
CA VAL A 107 13.99 -8.65 21.28
C VAL A 107 13.58 -9.26 22.61
N GLY A 108 12.31 -9.62 22.80
CA GLY A 108 11.81 -10.27 24.02
C GLY A 108 12.40 -11.66 24.25
N ALA A 109 12.81 -12.34 23.17
CA ALA A 109 13.52 -13.62 23.24
C ALA A 109 15.03 -13.50 23.53
N GLU A 110 15.56 -12.28 23.74
CA GLU A 110 16.99 -11.97 23.90
C GLU A 110 17.85 -12.25 22.66
N MET A 111 17.25 -12.32 21.49
CA MET A 111 17.94 -12.48 20.20
C MET A 111 18.27 -11.09 19.61
N TRP A 112 19.07 -10.31 20.32
CA TRP A 112 19.26 -8.87 20.08
C TRP A 112 19.94 -8.59 18.75
N GLU A 113 21.00 -9.32 18.42
CA GLU A 113 21.75 -9.17 17.17
C GLU A 113 20.84 -9.46 15.96
N ILE A 114 20.05 -10.53 16.06
CA ILE A 114 19.13 -10.95 15.01
C ILE A 114 18.01 -9.91 14.83
N SER A 115 17.53 -9.34 15.94
CA SER A 115 16.49 -8.30 15.89
C SER A 115 16.96 -7.03 15.19
N ILE A 116 18.21 -6.62 15.42
CA ILE A 116 18.84 -5.45 14.77
C ILE A 116 19.03 -5.74 13.28
N ILE A 117 19.58 -6.91 12.92
CA ILE A 117 19.79 -7.32 11.54
C ILE A 117 18.44 -7.39 10.79
N ALA A 118 17.43 -8.02 11.39
CA ALA A 118 16.09 -8.13 10.79
C ALA A 118 15.45 -6.76 10.56
N SER A 119 15.59 -5.83 11.52
CA SER A 119 15.10 -4.46 11.39
C SER A 119 15.80 -3.71 10.24
N ALA A 120 17.12 -3.82 10.18
CA ALA A 120 17.92 -3.20 9.11
C ALA A 120 17.51 -3.75 7.72
N LEU A 121 17.39 -5.08 7.60
CA LEU A 121 16.95 -5.73 6.37
C LEU A 121 15.54 -5.30 5.96
N LEU A 122 14.61 -5.21 6.92
CA LEU A 122 13.23 -4.76 6.64
C LEU A 122 13.23 -3.32 6.11
N ILE A 123 13.95 -2.40 6.74
CA ILE A 123 14.05 -0.99 6.33
C ILE A 123 14.71 -0.89 4.95
N ILE A 124 15.82 -1.58 4.73
CA ILE A 124 16.52 -1.58 3.44
C ILE A 124 15.62 -2.11 2.33
N PHE A 125 14.95 -3.24 2.56
CA PHE A 125 14.04 -3.84 1.59
C PHE A 125 12.89 -2.89 1.23
N GLN A 126 12.27 -2.29 2.23
CA GLN A 126 11.22 -1.31 2.04
C GLN A 126 11.69 -0.08 1.27
N PHE A 127 12.93 0.38 1.54
CA PHE A 127 13.55 1.48 0.81
C PHE A 127 13.82 1.12 -0.65
N VAL A 128 14.42 -0.05 -0.90
CA VAL A 128 14.76 -0.53 -2.26
C VAL A 128 13.53 -0.68 -3.14
N LEU A 129 12.42 -1.19 -2.59
CA LEU A 129 11.17 -1.33 -3.35
C LEU A 129 10.55 0.00 -3.80
N HIS A 130 10.93 1.12 -3.18
CA HIS A 130 10.48 2.46 -3.57
C HIS A 130 11.42 3.17 -4.56
N LEU A 131 12.57 2.56 -4.89
CA LEU A 131 13.43 3.12 -5.92
C LEU A 131 12.72 3.04 -7.28
N PRO A 132 12.87 4.06 -8.15
CA PRO A 132 12.22 4.10 -9.47
C PRO A 132 12.95 3.17 -10.47
N ILE A 133 13.11 1.90 -10.08
CA ILE A 133 13.75 0.88 -10.92
C ILE A 133 12.69 0.39 -11.92
N LYS A 134 13.08 0.25 -13.20
CA LYS A 134 12.19 -0.22 -14.28
C LYS A 134 11.45 -1.53 -13.95
N LEU A 135 12.04 -2.38 -13.10
CA LEU A 135 11.46 -3.65 -12.65
C LEU A 135 10.20 -3.46 -11.78
N PHE A 136 10.14 -2.35 -11.01
CA PHE A 136 9.05 -2.04 -10.09
C PHE A 136 8.05 -1.03 -10.66
N LYS A 137 8.33 -0.46 -11.84
CA LYS A 137 7.35 0.40 -12.51
C LYS A 137 6.14 -0.43 -12.93
N THR A 138 5.08 -0.34 -12.18
CA THR A 138 3.74 -0.72 -12.66
C THR A 138 3.49 0.07 -13.94
N LYS A 139 3.08 -0.62 -15.01
CA LYS A 139 2.68 0.07 -16.24
C LYS A 139 1.49 0.96 -15.88
N TYR A 140 1.69 2.26 -15.88
CA TYR A 140 0.61 3.21 -15.71
C TYR A 140 -0.46 2.92 -16.77
N VAL A 141 -1.65 2.65 -16.33
CA VAL A 141 -2.82 2.55 -17.20
C VAL A 141 -3.67 3.78 -16.90
N LEU A 142 -3.55 4.78 -17.76
CA LEU A 142 -4.36 5.98 -17.65
C LEU A 142 -5.82 5.63 -17.98
N LYS A 143 -6.74 5.98 -17.07
CA LYS A 143 -8.18 5.86 -17.29
C LYS A 143 -8.72 7.25 -17.66
N LEU A 144 -9.29 7.34 -18.84
CA LEU A 144 -9.95 8.55 -19.32
C LEU A 144 -11.42 8.27 -19.59
N ASN A 145 -12.30 9.14 -19.15
CA ASN A 145 -13.69 9.15 -19.54
C ASN A 145 -13.85 10.21 -20.64
N VAL A 146 -14.15 9.77 -21.86
CA VAL A 146 -14.32 10.62 -23.04
C VAL A 146 -15.79 10.66 -23.39
N VAL A 147 -16.35 11.88 -23.39
CA VAL A 147 -17.73 12.13 -23.84
C VAL A 147 -17.69 12.76 -25.22
N PHE A 148 -18.38 12.16 -26.17
CA PHE A 148 -18.38 12.60 -27.57
C PHE A 148 -19.72 12.38 -28.27
N GLU A 149 -19.99 13.22 -29.22
CA GLU A 149 -21.14 13.12 -30.09
C GLU A 149 -20.83 12.18 -31.24
N VAL A 150 -21.81 11.37 -31.65
CA VAL A 150 -21.67 10.46 -32.80
C VAL A 150 -22.75 10.80 -33.85
N ASN A 151 -22.28 11.11 -35.04
CA ASN A 151 -23.15 11.42 -36.18
C ASN A 151 -23.21 10.25 -37.18
N ASP A 152 -22.06 9.74 -37.60
CA ASP A 152 -21.97 8.67 -38.61
C ASP A 152 -21.26 7.40 -38.12
N GLY A 153 -20.67 7.42 -36.91
CA GLY A 153 -19.96 6.31 -36.28
C GLY A 153 -18.47 6.27 -36.56
N SER A 154 -17.93 7.10 -37.46
CA SER A 154 -16.49 7.21 -37.74
C SER A 154 -15.73 7.79 -36.54
N GLU A 155 -16.42 8.61 -35.73
CA GLU A 155 -15.86 9.23 -34.54
C GLU A 155 -15.36 8.20 -33.52
N LYS A 156 -16.02 7.03 -33.43
CA LYS A 156 -15.57 5.95 -32.54
C LYS A 156 -14.20 5.39 -32.94
N GLU A 157 -13.99 5.19 -34.23
CA GLU A 157 -12.72 4.68 -34.76
C GLU A 157 -11.63 5.75 -34.63
N HIS A 158 -11.96 7.01 -34.87
CA HIS A 158 -11.03 8.12 -34.68
C HIS A 158 -10.59 8.27 -33.22
N ILE A 159 -11.51 8.14 -32.25
CA ILE A 159 -11.15 8.13 -30.83
C ILE A 159 -10.24 6.95 -30.49
N LYS A 160 -10.49 5.76 -31.03
CA LYS A 160 -9.59 4.62 -30.82
C LYS A 160 -8.18 4.88 -31.35
N GLN A 161 -8.05 5.51 -32.50
CA GLN A 161 -6.75 5.90 -33.07
C GLN A 161 -6.08 6.99 -32.22
N LEU A 162 -6.81 8.05 -31.87
CA LEU A 162 -6.33 9.20 -31.09
C LEU A 162 -5.71 8.77 -29.74
N PHE A 163 -6.38 7.84 -29.05
CA PHE A 163 -5.93 7.34 -27.75
C PHE A 163 -5.17 6.02 -27.81
N ASN A 164 -4.85 5.55 -29.03
CA ASN A 164 -4.11 4.29 -29.28
C ASN A 164 -4.70 3.10 -28.51
N ILE A 165 -6.01 2.89 -28.64
CA ILE A 165 -6.75 1.81 -28.00
C ILE A 165 -7.40 0.90 -29.02
N THR A 166 -7.54 -0.38 -28.69
CA THR A 166 -8.22 -1.36 -29.55
C THR A 166 -9.72 -1.46 -29.25
N ARG A 167 -10.10 -1.20 -27.99
CA ARG A 167 -11.50 -1.29 -27.53
C ARG A 167 -11.76 -0.37 -26.35
N PHE A 168 -13.01 0.05 -26.23
CA PHE A 168 -13.50 0.77 -25.05
C PHE A 168 -13.66 -0.22 -23.88
N THR A 169 -13.33 0.22 -22.66
CA THR A 169 -13.51 -0.60 -21.45
C THR A 169 -14.97 -0.62 -21.01
N LYS A 170 -15.64 0.53 -21.13
CA LYS A 170 -17.06 0.70 -20.86
C LYS A 170 -17.56 1.77 -21.82
N ILE A 171 -18.75 1.60 -22.36
CA ILE A 171 -19.39 2.60 -23.23
C ILE A 171 -20.85 2.70 -22.84
N ASN A 172 -21.31 3.92 -22.63
CA ASN A 172 -22.71 4.26 -22.44
C ASN A 172 -23.16 5.19 -23.57
N ALA A 173 -24.38 5.01 -24.06
CA ALA A 173 -24.97 5.87 -25.07
C ALA A 173 -26.22 6.53 -24.50
N LYS A 174 -26.37 7.83 -24.70
CA LYS A 174 -27.55 8.60 -24.33
C LYS A 174 -28.01 9.44 -25.54
N LYS A 175 -29.32 9.52 -25.77
CA LYS A 175 -29.87 10.45 -26.76
C LYS A 175 -30.33 11.71 -26.04
N GLU A 176 -29.80 12.84 -26.44
CA GLU A 176 -30.10 14.16 -25.87
C GLU A 176 -30.26 15.21 -27.00
N ASN A 177 -31.34 15.93 -26.96
CA ASN A 177 -31.69 16.95 -28.01
C ASN A 177 -31.58 16.43 -29.44
N GLY A 178 -31.95 15.17 -29.69
CA GLY A 178 -31.87 14.56 -31.03
C GLY A 178 -30.49 14.04 -31.42
N LYS A 179 -29.42 14.29 -30.61
CA LYS A 179 -28.06 13.87 -30.84
C LYS A 179 -27.73 12.63 -29.99
N ILE A 180 -26.85 11.78 -30.48
CA ILE A 180 -26.37 10.59 -29.77
C ILE A 180 -25.03 10.92 -29.14
N ILE A 181 -25.02 10.95 -27.81
CA ILE A 181 -23.82 11.22 -27.01
C ILE A 181 -23.33 9.91 -26.37
N TYR A 182 -22.07 9.63 -26.58
CA TYR A 182 -21.37 8.50 -25.94
C TYR A 182 -20.49 8.97 -24.82
N SER A 183 -20.52 8.25 -23.70
CA SER A 183 -19.54 8.34 -22.61
C SER A 183 -18.77 7.04 -22.58
N ALA A 184 -17.49 7.09 -22.93
CA ALA A 184 -16.63 5.93 -23.07
C ALA A 184 -15.47 5.99 -22.08
N LEU A 185 -15.34 4.94 -21.24
CA LEU A 185 -14.16 4.73 -20.41
C LEU A 185 -13.08 4.01 -21.23
N ILE A 186 -11.95 4.67 -21.39
CA ILE A 186 -10.79 4.14 -22.10
C ILE A 186 -9.64 3.87 -21.13
N LYS A 187 -8.87 2.82 -21.41
CA LYS A 187 -7.63 2.51 -20.72
C LYS A 187 -6.48 2.55 -21.72
N THR A 188 -5.57 3.47 -21.52
CA THR A 188 -4.39 3.61 -22.38
C THR A 188 -3.11 3.51 -21.56
N LYS A 189 -2.03 3.01 -22.20
CA LYS A 189 -0.69 2.95 -21.62
C LYS A 189 0.15 4.18 -21.99
N GLN A 190 -0.40 5.05 -22.82
CA GLN A 190 0.26 6.27 -23.24
C GLN A 190 -0.02 7.36 -22.21
N GLU A 191 1.01 8.08 -21.81
CA GLU A 191 0.85 9.29 -20.98
C GLU A 191 0.24 10.40 -21.86
N PHE A 192 -0.85 10.97 -21.41
CA PHE A 192 -1.42 12.18 -22.00
C PHE A 192 -1.18 13.33 -21.03
N THR A 193 -0.47 14.33 -21.51
CA THR A 193 -0.28 15.57 -20.77
C THR A 193 -1.55 16.44 -20.89
N ASP A 194 -1.69 17.44 -20.03
CA ASP A 194 -2.81 18.40 -20.12
C ASP A 194 -2.85 19.11 -21.48
N LYS A 195 -1.67 19.27 -22.09
CA LYS A 195 -1.52 19.84 -23.43
C LYS A 195 -2.09 18.93 -24.53
N ASP A 196 -1.89 17.62 -24.39
CA ASP A 196 -2.43 16.62 -25.32
C ASP A 196 -3.95 16.55 -25.22
N ILE A 197 -4.50 16.64 -23.99
CA ILE A 197 -5.94 16.68 -23.74
C ILE A 197 -6.54 17.95 -24.31
N PHE A 198 -5.90 19.10 -24.12
CA PHE A 198 -6.33 20.37 -24.67
C PHE A 198 -6.37 20.35 -26.21
N ASN A 199 -5.32 19.83 -26.86
CA ASN A 199 -5.26 19.68 -28.30
C ASN A 199 -6.35 18.73 -28.81
N ALA A 200 -6.54 17.59 -28.14
CA ALA A 200 -7.56 16.62 -28.50
C ALA A 200 -8.98 17.22 -28.48
N LEU A 201 -9.27 18.11 -27.53
CA LEU A 201 -10.56 18.83 -27.44
C LEU A 201 -10.71 19.89 -28.53
N ASN A 202 -9.63 20.65 -28.79
CA ASN A 202 -9.71 21.74 -29.80
C ASN A 202 -9.76 21.24 -31.24
N ASP A 203 -8.98 20.19 -31.54
CA ASP A 203 -8.88 19.66 -32.91
C ASP A 203 -10.09 18.79 -33.30
N ASN A 204 -10.91 18.39 -32.33
CA ASN A 204 -12.02 17.46 -32.53
C ASN A 204 -13.33 18.00 -31.93
N SER A 205 -14.08 18.75 -32.69
CA SER A 205 -15.31 19.42 -32.25
C SER A 205 -16.42 18.47 -31.77
N TYR A 206 -16.37 17.19 -32.12
CA TYR A 206 -17.31 16.17 -31.64
C TYR A 206 -16.97 15.66 -30.24
N ILE A 207 -15.77 15.91 -29.68
CA ILE A 207 -15.41 15.58 -28.32
C ILE A 207 -15.92 16.68 -27.39
N LEU A 208 -16.83 16.33 -26.50
CA LEU A 208 -17.47 17.26 -25.57
C LEU A 208 -16.71 17.43 -24.26
N SER A 209 -16.15 16.36 -23.74
CA SER A 209 -15.30 16.40 -22.54
C SER A 209 -14.36 15.22 -22.47
N ILE A 210 -13.20 15.43 -21.83
CA ILE A 210 -12.25 14.40 -21.45
C ILE A 210 -11.96 14.60 -19.96
N THR A 211 -12.30 13.59 -19.16
CA THR A 211 -12.06 13.61 -17.72
C THR A 211 -11.06 12.53 -17.37
N ARG A 212 -10.00 12.89 -16.64
CA ARG A 212 -9.09 11.93 -16.05
C ARG A 212 -9.77 11.29 -14.84
N GLU A 213 -9.90 9.97 -14.86
CA GLU A 213 -10.17 9.21 -13.65
C GLU A 213 -8.81 8.85 -13.04
N ASP A 214 -8.21 9.81 -12.35
CA ASP A 214 -7.00 9.55 -11.57
C ASP A 214 -7.39 8.57 -10.47
N GLU A 215 -6.63 7.48 -10.36
CA GLU A 215 -6.60 6.72 -9.12
C GLU A 215 -5.90 7.64 -8.13
N GLU A 216 -6.65 8.30 -7.25
CA GLU A 216 -6.08 8.95 -6.08
C GLU A 216 -5.29 7.88 -5.31
N PHE A 217 -3.96 8.06 -5.29
CA PHE A 217 -3.01 7.24 -4.55
C PHE A 217 -3.09 7.47 -3.06
#